data_915491bdf3105b3f5616239fe0857c94
#
_entry.id   915491bdf3105b3f5616239fe0857c94
#
_cell.length_a   1.000
_cell.length_b   1.000
_cell.length_c   1.000
_cell.angle_alpha   90.00
_cell.angle_beta   90.00
_cell.angle_gamma   90.00
#
_symmetry.space_group_name_H-M   'P 1'
#
loop_
_entity.id
_entity.type
_entity.pdbx_description
1 polymer ?
#
loop_
_entity_poly.entity_id
_entity_poly.type
_entity_poly.pdbx_seq_one_letter_code
_entity_poly.pdbx_strand_id
1 'polypeptide(L)'
;MIRRAVFLAIACWPADAHVMSMSSGDLTVTGARARYELRMPLYEVAHIKDPENSIFRSIHFSSGLREAKLLAKSCRTDSSTDSYLCAGDYEFAEPPEAIDVACAYPSITVPNHVHLLRAALLTGGETKQDQAVFDLSFSRATLRFRPPTPLELAVTETGAGFVRALGAVVQILFLAALVLAGRSGREMAALAVMFLAGQAASALAMPHTGWQPAPRFVEAAAALAVAYLAVEVLLLPEAGWRWMIAAVLGLFHGMYFHLFLQETNYRPGYVLAGAALAELAVIGLLWLGFSRVARVARVLRPVQVSAGALLAFGMVWFLLRLRS
;
A
#
# COMPACT_ATOMS: atom_id res chain seq x y z
N MET A 1 44.39 -22.30 11.12
CA MET A 1 43.01 -22.23 11.64
C MET A 1 42.20 -21.31 10.74
N ILE A 2 41.56 -21.87 9.72
CA ILE A 2 40.82 -21.12 8.70
C ILE A 2 39.38 -20.89 9.23
N ARG A 3 39.08 -19.67 9.61
CA ARG A 3 37.71 -19.25 9.93
C ARG A 3 36.88 -19.28 8.67
N ARG A 4 35.95 -20.19 8.60
CA ARG A 4 34.91 -20.26 7.56
C ARG A 4 34.03 -19.01 7.71
N ALA A 5 34.31 -18.00 6.88
CA ALA A 5 33.36 -16.93 6.62
C ALA A 5 32.21 -17.55 5.78
N VAL A 6 31.10 -17.82 6.41
CA VAL A 6 29.85 -18.11 5.70
C VAL A 6 29.36 -16.76 5.17
N PHE A 7 29.76 -16.42 3.95
CA PHE A 7 29.09 -15.43 3.15
C PHE A 7 27.71 -15.97 2.81
N LEU A 8 26.68 -15.52 3.54
CA LEU A 8 25.33 -15.57 3.05
C LEU A 8 25.27 -14.59 1.87
N ALA A 9 25.49 -15.09 0.68
CA ALA A 9 25.13 -14.40 -0.54
C ALA A 9 23.59 -14.32 -0.52
N ILE A 10 23.04 -13.26 0.08
CA ILE A 10 21.68 -12.85 -0.14
C ILE A 10 21.67 -12.49 -1.62
N ALA A 11 21.07 -13.37 -2.43
CA ALA A 11 20.78 -13.08 -3.82
C ALA A 11 19.99 -11.77 -3.82
N CYS A 12 20.66 -10.67 -4.17
CA CYS A 12 19.99 -9.42 -4.51
C CYS A 12 19.22 -9.68 -5.81
N TRP A 13 18.00 -10.21 -5.69
CA TRP A 13 17.05 -10.04 -6.75
C TRP A 13 16.88 -8.53 -6.92
N PRO A 14 16.96 -8.01 -8.13
CA PRO A 14 16.53 -6.65 -8.38
C PRO A 14 15.05 -6.58 -8.00
N ALA A 15 14.77 -6.16 -6.79
CA ALA A 15 13.44 -5.71 -6.44
C ALA A 15 13.29 -4.39 -7.18
N ASP A 16 12.69 -4.45 -8.37
CA ASP A 16 12.21 -3.26 -9.03
C ASP A 16 11.36 -2.50 -8.02
N ALA A 17 11.91 -1.38 -7.62
CA ALA A 17 11.32 -0.51 -6.63
C ALA A 17 10.20 0.25 -7.35
N HIS A 18 9.05 -0.43 -7.52
CA HIS A 18 7.92 0.12 -8.22
C HIS A 18 7.39 1.37 -7.52
N VAL A 19 7.41 2.48 -8.25
CA VAL A 19 6.45 3.56 -8.09
C VAL A 19 5.10 2.91 -7.88
N MET A 20 4.29 3.41 -6.95
CA MET A 20 2.97 2.87 -6.69
C MET A 20 2.23 2.77 -8.02
N SER A 21 2.06 1.53 -8.50
CA SER A 21 1.37 1.25 -9.74
C SER A 21 -0.11 1.51 -9.54
N MET A 22 -0.65 2.47 -10.27
CA MET A 22 -2.06 2.84 -10.16
C MET A 22 -2.70 3.04 -11.51
N SER A 23 -3.94 2.59 -11.63
CA SER A 23 -4.83 2.95 -12.73
C SER A 23 -6.15 3.48 -12.21
N SER A 24 -6.84 4.26 -13.01
CA SER A 24 -8.18 4.77 -12.70
C SER A 24 -9.17 4.38 -13.78
N GLY A 25 -10.39 4.05 -13.37
CA GLY A 25 -11.51 3.77 -14.24
C GLY A 25 -12.73 4.59 -13.89
N ASP A 26 -13.45 5.05 -14.88
CA ASP A 26 -14.73 5.73 -14.73
C ASP A 26 -15.83 4.89 -15.42
N LEU A 27 -16.83 4.46 -14.65
CA LEU A 27 -17.98 3.70 -15.15
C LEU A 27 -19.23 4.57 -15.11
N THR A 28 -19.76 4.94 -16.26
CA THR A 28 -21.01 5.70 -16.38
C THR A 28 -22.12 4.78 -16.83
N VAL A 29 -23.20 4.68 -16.05
CA VAL A 29 -24.33 3.79 -16.28
C VAL A 29 -25.58 4.61 -16.58
N THR A 30 -26.23 4.32 -17.70
CA THR A 30 -27.48 4.97 -18.13
C THR A 30 -28.46 3.91 -18.58
N GLY A 31 -29.51 3.67 -17.80
CA GLY A 31 -30.43 2.56 -18.04
C GLY A 31 -29.70 1.22 -18.02
N ALA A 32 -29.81 0.41 -19.05
CA ALA A 32 -29.12 -0.87 -19.18
C ALA A 32 -27.75 -0.77 -19.85
N ARG A 33 -27.29 0.42 -20.24
CA ARG A 33 -26.00 0.62 -20.89
C ARG A 33 -25.00 1.22 -19.93
N ALA A 34 -23.75 0.79 -20.05
CA ALA A 34 -22.65 1.35 -19.29
C ALA A 34 -21.44 1.61 -20.19
N ARG A 35 -20.76 2.72 -19.93
CA ARG A 35 -19.49 3.07 -20.56
C ARG A 35 -18.42 3.06 -19.50
N TYR A 36 -17.39 2.27 -19.72
CA TYR A 36 -16.21 2.18 -18.87
C TYR A 36 -15.03 2.86 -19.57
N GLU A 37 -14.37 3.78 -18.91
CA GLU A 37 -13.19 4.48 -19.40
C GLU A 37 -12.03 4.25 -18.43
N LEU A 38 -10.96 3.65 -18.93
CA LEU A 38 -9.74 3.33 -18.17
C LEU A 38 -8.62 4.27 -18.54
N ARG A 39 -7.87 4.72 -17.53
CA ARG A 39 -6.56 5.34 -17.68
C ARG A 39 -5.54 4.50 -16.93
N MET A 40 -4.50 4.04 -17.62
CA MET A 40 -3.39 3.25 -17.09
C MET A 40 -2.07 3.84 -17.56
N PRO A 41 -1.04 3.98 -16.69
CA PRO A 41 0.29 4.46 -17.10
C PRO A 41 0.92 3.55 -18.16
N LEU A 42 1.64 4.13 -19.14
CA LEU A 42 2.23 3.34 -20.22
C LEU A 42 3.26 2.32 -19.74
N TYR A 43 4.01 2.63 -18.69
CA TYR A 43 4.99 1.69 -18.14
C TYR A 43 4.34 0.40 -17.59
N GLU A 44 3.08 0.46 -17.12
CA GLU A 44 2.33 -0.72 -16.69
C GLU A 44 1.89 -1.56 -17.89
N VAL A 45 1.45 -0.89 -18.94
CA VAL A 45 0.98 -1.55 -20.17
C VAL A 45 2.12 -2.29 -20.88
N ALA A 46 3.34 -1.81 -20.74
CA ALA A 46 4.53 -2.46 -21.34
C ALA A 46 4.74 -3.91 -20.85
N HIS A 47 4.21 -4.26 -19.68
CA HIS A 47 4.26 -5.62 -19.14
C HIS A 47 3.11 -6.51 -19.59
N ILE A 48 2.08 -5.96 -20.24
CA ILE A 48 0.87 -6.67 -20.64
C ILE A 48 0.99 -7.17 -22.08
N LYS A 49 0.85 -8.47 -22.27
CA LYS A 49 0.73 -9.06 -23.60
C LYS A 49 -0.67 -8.80 -24.16
N ASP A 50 -0.77 -8.30 -25.40
CA ASP A 50 -2.05 -7.94 -26.03
C ASP A 50 -2.90 -7.05 -25.10
N PRO A 51 -2.44 -5.79 -24.85
CA PRO A 51 -2.98 -4.99 -23.74
C PRO A 51 -4.48 -4.76 -23.87
N GLU A 52 -4.99 -4.44 -25.08
CA GLU A 52 -6.42 -4.19 -25.29
C GLU A 52 -7.27 -5.39 -24.86
N ASN A 53 -6.94 -6.58 -25.36
CA ASN A 53 -7.71 -7.78 -25.03
C ASN A 53 -7.55 -8.19 -23.56
N SER A 54 -6.33 -8.10 -23.03
CA SER A 54 -6.05 -8.50 -21.66
C SER A 54 -6.75 -7.61 -20.63
N ILE A 55 -6.78 -6.31 -20.86
CA ILE A 55 -7.46 -5.34 -19.99
C ILE A 55 -8.94 -5.67 -19.89
N PHE A 56 -9.65 -5.82 -21.03
CA PHE A 56 -11.07 -6.09 -21.01
C PHE A 56 -11.45 -7.51 -20.58
N ARG A 57 -10.52 -8.47 -20.61
CA ARG A 57 -10.68 -9.81 -20.01
C ARG A 57 -10.43 -9.84 -18.50
N SER A 58 -9.81 -8.79 -17.95
CA SER A 58 -9.43 -8.73 -16.54
C SER A 58 -10.37 -7.86 -15.71
N ILE A 59 -11.40 -7.27 -16.32
CA ILE A 59 -12.47 -6.56 -15.62
C ILE A 59 -13.83 -7.04 -16.10
N HIS A 60 -14.69 -7.38 -15.15
CA HIS A 60 -16.04 -7.91 -15.41
C HIS A 60 -17.06 -7.13 -14.60
N PHE A 61 -18.15 -6.78 -15.23
CA PHE A 61 -19.29 -6.12 -14.60
C PHE A 61 -20.48 -7.07 -14.67
N SER A 62 -21.18 -7.28 -13.54
CA SER A 62 -22.37 -8.10 -13.48
C SER A 62 -23.46 -7.47 -12.61
N SER A 63 -24.71 -7.80 -12.89
CA SER A 63 -25.84 -7.44 -12.03
C SER A 63 -26.55 -8.74 -11.62
N GLY A 64 -26.47 -9.05 -10.33
CA GLY A 64 -26.86 -10.36 -9.82
C GLY A 64 -26.02 -11.49 -10.45
N LEU A 65 -26.67 -12.46 -11.09
CA LEU A 65 -26.00 -13.60 -11.72
C LEU A 65 -25.68 -13.38 -13.21
N ARG A 66 -26.02 -12.22 -13.77
CA ARG A 66 -25.86 -11.97 -15.21
C ARG A 66 -24.72 -10.99 -15.45
N GLU A 67 -23.76 -11.44 -16.25
CA GLU A 67 -22.63 -10.61 -16.68
C GLU A 67 -23.09 -9.64 -17.78
N ALA A 68 -22.57 -8.40 -17.72
CA ALA A 68 -22.78 -7.41 -18.75
C ALA A 68 -22.01 -7.78 -20.02
N LYS A 69 -22.66 -7.67 -21.18
CA LYS A 69 -22.07 -7.98 -22.47
C LYS A 69 -21.22 -6.80 -22.96
N LEU A 70 -19.95 -7.02 -23.24
CA LEU A 70 -19.10 -6.05 -23.91
C LEU A 70 -19.54 -5.93 -25.38
N LEU A 71 -19.99 -4.74 -25.79
CA LEU A 71 -20.49 -4.45 -27.15
C LEU A 71 -19.37 -3.92 -28.06
N ALA A 72 -18.58 -2.99 -27.53
CA ALA A 72 -17.49 -2.35 -28.25
C ALA A 72 -16.35 -2.04 -27.28
N LYS A 73 -15.13 -2.01 -27.82
CA LYS A 73 -13.94 -1.59 -27.08
C LYS A 73 -12.98 -0.86 -28.01
N SER A 74 -12.19 0.04 -27.43
CA SER A 74 -11.13 0.74 -28.13
C SER A 74 -10.07 1.20 -27.13
N CYS A 75 -8.83 1.17 -27.54
CA CYS A 75 -7.72 1.69 -26.74
C CYS A 75 -6.84 2.60 -27.60
N ARG A 76 -6.19 3.57 -26.96
CA ARG A 76 -5.22 4.46 -27.60
C ARG A 76 -4.13 4.89 -26.62
N THR A 77 -2.95 5.17 -27.15
CA THR A 77 -1.87 5.78 -26.40
C THR A 77 -2.05 7.30 -26.39
N ASP A 78 -1.92 7.92 -25.23
CA ASP A 78 -1.82 9.36 -25.08
C ASP A 78 -0.42 9.71 -24.60
N SER A 79 0.42 10.13 -25.53
CA SER A 79 1.81 10.49 -25.25
C SER A 79 1.93 11.80 -24.45
N SER A 80 0.89 12.63 -24.40
CA SER A 80 0.93 13.88 -23.66
C SER A 80 0.83 13.67 -22.15
N THR A 81 0.14 12.61 -21.73
CA THR A 81 -0.06 12.24 -20.32
C THR A 81 0.64 10.94 -19.93
N ASP A 82 1.46 10.38 -20.82
CA ASP A 82 2.14 9.08 -20.65
C ASP A 82 1.18 7.97 -20.20
N SER A 83 -0.02 7.94 -20.82
CA SER A 83 -1.12 7.09 -20.42
C SER A 83 -1.69 6.28 -21.57
N TYR A 84 -2.14 5.08 -21.25
CA TYR A 84 -2.94 4.23 -22.13
C TYR A 84 -4.41 4.41 -21.74
N LEU A 85 -5.23 4.87 -22.69
CA LEU A 85 -6.63 5.17 -22.50
C LEU A 85 -7.46 4.12 -23.21
N CYS A 86 -8.33 3.43 -22.47
CA CYS A 86 -9.26 2.46 -23.04
C CYS A 86 -10.70 2.85 -22.74
N ALA A 87 -11.59 2.57 -23.67
CA ALA A 87 -13.04 2.72 -23.51
C ALA A 87 -13.75 1.43 -23.91
N GLY A 88 -14.73 1.00 -23.12
CA GLY A 88 -15.56 -0.16 -23.36
C GLY A 88 -17.04 0.17 -23.13
N ASP A 89 -17.89 -0.21 -24.08
CA ASP A 89 -19.34 -0.07 -23.96
C ASP A 89 -19.94 -1.42 -23.58
N TYR A 90 -20.73 -1.44 -22.52
CA TYR A 90 -21.34 -2.64 -21.95
C TYR A 90 -22.87 -2.54 -21.96
N GLU A 91 -23.53 -3.69 -22.03
CA GLU A 91 -24.98 -3.80 -21.95
C GLU A 91 -25.36 -4.83 -20.88
N PHE A 92 -26.14 -4.38 -19.90
CA PHE A 92 -26.77 -5.23 -18.90
C PHE A 92 -28.08 -5.78 -19.44
N ALA A 93 -28.51 -6.94 -18.96
CA ALA A 93 -29.81 -7.52 -19.34
C ALA A 93 -31.01 -6.63 -18.91
N GLU A 94 -30.85 -5.93 -17.80
CA GLU A 94 -31.81 -4.99 -17.20
C GLU A 94 -31.05 -3.83 -16.55
N PRO A 95 -31.67 -2.65 -16.34
CA PRO A 95 -31.03 -1.57 -15.61
C PRO A 95 -30.59 -2.03 -14.22
N PRO A 96 -29.28 -1.93 -13.90
CA PRO A 96 -28.76 -2.45 -12.64
C PRO A 96 -29.08 -1.52 -11.48
N GLU A 97 -29.55 -2.07 -10.34
CA GLU A 97 -29.63 -1.37 -9.06
C GLU A 97 -28.29 -1.42 -8.30
N ALA A 98 -27.54 -2.50 -8.53
CA ALA A 98 -26.20 -2.69 -8.02
C ALA A 98 -25.35 -3.40 -9.08
N ILE A 99 -24.03 -3.14 -9.07
CA ILE A 99 -23.09 -3.74 -10.01
C ILE A 99 -21.98 -4.44 -9.23
N ASP A 100 -21.87 -5.75 -9.43
CA ASP A 100 -20.73 -6.52 -8.94
C ASP A 100 -19.59 -6.38 -9.95
N VAL A 101 -18.44 -5.99 -9.45
CA VAL A 101 -17.22 -5.79 -10.25
C VAL A 101 -16.17 -6.79 -9.79
N ALA A 102 -15.60 -7.50 -10.76
CA ALA A 102 -14.38 -8.30 -10.56
C ALA A 102 -13.26 -7.69 -11.39
N CYS A 103 -12.14 -7.35 -10.75
CA CYS A 103 -10.99 -6.72 -11.39
C CYS A 103 -9.72 -7.49 -11.04
N ALA A 104 -9.05 -8.00 -12.07
CA ALA A 104 -7.82 -8.78 -11.95
C ALA A 104 -6.59 -8.04 -12.52
N TYR A 105 -6.60 -6.71 -12.57
CA TYR A 105 -5.47 -5.93 -13.09
C TYR A 105 -4.14 -6.21 -12.37
N PRO A 106 -4.10 -6.39 -11.03
CA PRO A 106 -2.86 -6.78 -10.35
C PRO A 106 -2.23 -8.09 -10.84
N SER A 107 -3.02 -8.96 -11.46
CA SER A 107 -2.54 -10.24 -12.00
C SER A 107 -1.93 -10.11 -13.40
N ILE A 108 -2.24 -9.04 -14.14
CA ILE A 108 -1.72 -8.80 -15.51
C ILE A 108 -0.71 -7.68 -15.59
N THR A 109 -0.58 -6.86 -14.52
CA THR A 109 0.42 -5.82 -14.36
C THR A 109 1.46 -6.25 -13.33
N VAL A 110 1.53 -5.57 -12.20
CA VAL A 110 2.43 -5.90 -11.08
C VAL A 110 1.61 -6.17 -9.82
N PRO A 111 2.08 -7.05 -8.91
CA PRO A 111 1.29 -7.47 -7.74
C PRO A 111 0.87 -6.34 -6.79
N ASN A 112 1.57 -5.21 -6.80
CA ASN A 112 1.23 -4.03 -6.00
C ASN A 112 0.39 -2.99 -6.77
N HIS A 113 -0.15 -3.36 -7.94
CA HIS A 113 -1.04 -2.51 -8.71
C HIS A 113 -2.35 -2.26 -7.97
N VAL A 114 -2.78 -1.01 -7.96
CA VAL A 114 -4.06 -0.57 -7.39
C VAL A 114 -4.91 0.03 -8.51
N HIS A 115 -6.14 -0.44 -8.64
CA HIS A 115 -7.11 0.13 -9.57
C HIS A 115 -8.22 0.84 -8.80
N LEU A 116 -8.39 2.14 -9.05
CA LEU A 116 -9.50 2.95 -8.53
C LEU A 116 -10.62 3.01 -9.57
N LEU A 117 -11.79 2.47 -9.25
CA LEU A 117 -12.98 2.57 -10.06
C LEU A 117 -13.96 3.57 -9.45
N ARG A 118 -14.34 4.59 -10.21
CA ARG A 118 -15.42 5.50 -9.89
C ARG A 118 -16.61 5.14 -10.77
N ALA A 119 -17.80 5.12 -10.20
CA ALA A 119 -19.02 4.79 -10.93
C ALA A 119 -20.10 5.85 -10.72
N ALA A 120 -20.81 6.17 -11.79
CA ALA A 120 -21.93 7.08 -11.78
C ALA A 120 -23.16 6.41 -12.43
N LEU A 121 -24.26 6.34 -11.70
CA LEU A 121 -25.55 5.86 -12.20
C LEU A 121 -26.44 7.07 -12.47
N LEU A 122 -26.80 7.27 -13.74
CA LEU A 122 -27.67 8.35 -14.21
C LEU A 122 -29.11 7.83 -14.28
N THR A 123 -29.97 8.29 -13.38
CA THR A 123 -31.37 7.89 -13.32
C THR A 123 -32.29 9.10 -13.12
N GLY A 124 -33.17 9.39 -14.08
CA GLY A 124 -34.19 10.42 -13.89
C GLY A 124 -33.71 11.84 -13.64
N GLY A 125 -32.49 12.21 -14.10
CA GLY A 125 -31.85 13.50 -13.82
C GLY A 125 -31.03 13.56 -12.54
N GLU A 126 -31.02 12.50 -11.73
CA GLU A 126 -30.13 12.33 -10.57
C GLU A 126 -28.89 11.52 -10.95
N THR A 127 -27.75 11.94 -10.42
CA THR A 127 -26.49 11.19 -10.53
C THR A 127 -26.15 10.60 -9.17
N LYS A 128 -26.21 9.29 -9.06
CA LYS A 128 -25.75 8.55 -7.89
C LYS A 128 -24.34 8.06 -8.14
N GLN A 129 -23.43 8.29 -7.20
CA GLN A 129 -22.02 7.92 -7.33
C GLN A 129 -21.64 6.85 -6.32
N ASP A 130 -20.71 6.01 -6.73
CA ASP A 130 -20.05 5.02 -5.87
C ASP A 130 -18.62 4.81 -6.35
N GLN A 131 -17.77 4.21 -5.53
CA GLN A 131 -16.39 3.92 -5.90
C GLN A 131 -15.90 2.63 -5.25
N ALA A 132 -14.93 2.00 -5.90
CA ALA A 132 -14.28 0.80 -5.39
C ALA A 132 -12.78 0.85 -5.68
N VAL A 133 -12.00 0.24 -4.81
CA VAL A 133 -10.55 0.08 -4.96
C VAL A 133 -10.25 -1.40 -5.07
N PHE A 134 -9.46 -1.77 -6.07
CA PHE A 134 -9.06 -3.15 -6.34
C PHE A 134 -7.55 -3.28 -6.23
N ASP A 135 -7.12 -4.29 -5.53
CA ASP A 135 -5.74 -4.73 -5.43
C ASP A 135 -5.67 -6.27 -5.45
N LEU A 136 -4.50 -6.84 -5.22
CA LEU A 136 -4.31 -8.28 -5.22
C LEU A 136 -5.18 -9.00 -4.15
N SER A 137 -5.48 -8.32 -3.03
CA SER A 137 -6.26 -8.87 -1.91
C SER A 137 -7.76 -8.62 -2.08
N PHE A 138 -8.13 -7.52 -2.73
CA PHE A 138 -9.50 -7.09 -2.96
C PHE A 138 -9.78 -7.00 -4.46
N SER A 139 -10.01 -8.16 -5.09
CA SER A 139 -10.29 -8.27 -6.52
C SER A 139 -11.77 -8.15 -6.87
N ARG A 140 -12.67 -8.01 -5.90
CA ARG A 140 -14.12 -7.91 -6.10
C ARG A 140 -14.74 -6.85 -5.21
N ALA A 141 -15.72 -6.12 -5.76
CA ALA A 141 -16.51 -5.14 -5.02
C ALA A 141 -17.92 -5.03 -5.59
N THR A 142 -18.90 -4.59 -4.80
CA THR A 142 -20.26 -4.32 -5.23
C THR A 142 -20.53 -2.82 -5.14
N LEU A 143 -20.79 -2.19 -6.29
CA LEU A 143 -21.23 -0.80 -6.40
C LEU A 143 -22.74 -0.75 -6.17
N ARG A 144 -23.19 -0.06 -5.15
CA ARG A 144 -24.60 -0.03 -4.74
C ARG A 144 -25.29 1.29 -5.01
N PHE A 145 -24.55 2.31 -5.45
CA PHE A 145 -25.05 3.66 -5.78
C PHE A 145 -25.89 4.29 -4.67
N ARG A 146 -25.57 3.97 -3.44
CA ARG A 146 -26.13 4.56 -2.23
C ARG A 146 -24.99 5.02 -1.32
N PRO A 147 -25.20 6.03 -0.48
CA PRO A 147 -24.19 6.40 0.50
C PRO A 147 -23.87 5.17 1.39
N PRO A 148 -22.58 4.86 1.57
CA PRO A 148 -22.18 3.76 2.44
C PRO A 148 -22.63 4.02 3.88
N THR A 149 -23.05 2.99 4.57
CA THR A 149 -23.36 3.09 5.99
C THR A 149 -22.09 3.40 6.79
N PRO A 150 -22.20 4.02 7.98
CA PRO A 150 -21.03 4.29 8.83
C PRO A 150 -20.22 3.04 9.15
N LEU A 151 -20.89 1.89 9.28
CA LEU A 151 -20.23 0.60 9.55
C LEU A 151 -19.43 0.11 8.30
N GLU A 152 -20.04 0.20 7.12
CA GLU A 152 -19.35 -0.15 5.85
C GLU A 152 -18.11 0.70 5.66
N LEU A 153 -18.22 2.02 5.89
CA LEU A 153 -17.06 2.93 5.83
C LEU A 153 -15.99 2.53 6.84
N ALA A 154 -16.37 2.32 8.10
CA ALA A 154 -15.44 1.94 9.15
C ALA A 154 -14.70 0.64 8.81
N VAL A 155 -15.41 -0.40 8.36
CA VAL A 155 -14.81 -1.70 8.03
C VAL A 155 -13.90 -1.59 6.79
N THR A 156 -14.37 -0.94 5.72
CA THR A 156 -13.62 -0.84 4.46
C THR A 156 -12.36 -0.01 4.64
N GLU A 157 -12.47 1.19 5.22
CA GLU A 157 -11.35 2.11 5.35
C GLU A 157 -10.33 1.64 6.42
N THR A 158 -10.80 1.02 7.52
CA THR A 158 -9.91 0.38 8.50
C THR A 158 -9.20 -0.83 7.89
N GLY A 159 -9.93 -1.66 7.14
CA GLY A 159 -9.35 -2.78 6.39
C GLY A 159 -8.30 -2.32 5.39
N ALA A 160 -8.55 -1.25 4.65
CA ALA A 160 -7.59 -0.68 3.71
C ALA A 160 -6.30 -0.21 4.42
N GLY A 161 -6.41 0.49 5.55
CA GLY A 161 -5.26 0.88 6.36
C GLY A 161 -4.47 -0.30 6.89
N PHE A 162 -5.16 -1.34 7.36
CA PHE A 162 -4.56 -2.58 7.85
C PHE A 162 -3.73 -3.29 6.76
N VAL A 163 -4.33 -3.52 5.61
CA VAL A 163 -3.66 -4.17 4.46
C VAL A 163 -2.50 -3.31 3.95
N ARG A 164 -2.69 -1.99 3.90
CA ARG A 164 -1.65 -1.06 3.48
C ARG A 164 -0.40 -1.13 4.35
N ALA A 165 -0.56 -1.21 5.67
CA ALA A 165 0.55 -1.34 6.60
C ALA A 165 1.29 -2.67 6.43
N LEU A 166 0.58 -3.77 6.21
CA LEU A 166 1.18 -5.10 6.01
C LEU A 166 1.84 -5.26 4.63
N GLY A 167 1.34 -4.59 3.61
CA GLY A 167 1.87 -4.66 2.25
C GLY A 167 3.20 -3.93 2.04
N ALA A 168 3.58 -3.03 2.94
CA ALA A 168 4.79 -2.24 2.82
C ALA A 168 6.00 -2.93 3.47
N VAL A 169 6.87 -3.56 2.67
CA VAL A 169 8.06 -4.28 3.16
C VAL A 169 8.94 -3.39 4.05
N VAL A 170 9.18 -2.14 3.64
CA VAL A 170 10.00 -1.18 4.42
C VAL A 170 9.37 -0.89 5.77
N GLN A 171 8.04 -0.83 5.85
CA GLN A 171 7.30 -0.68 7.10
C GLN A 171 7.57 -1.84 8.06
N ILE A 172 7.44 -3.08 7.56
CA ILE A 172 7.68 -4.29 8.37
C ILE A 172 9.14 -4.34 8.86
N LEU A 173 10.10 -4.00 8.00
CA LEU A 173 11.51 -3.93 8.39
C LEU A 173 11.78 -2.85 9.43
N PHE A 174 11.11 -1.70 9.33
CA PHE A 174 11.20 -0.67 10.35
C PHE A 174 10.63 -1.15 11.69
N LEU A 175 9.47 -1.81 11.68
CA LEU A 175 8.89 -2.40 12.90
C LEU A 175 9.82 -3.46 13.52
N ALA A 176 10.51 -4.24 12.68
CA ALA A 176 11.51 -5.18 13.16
C ALA A 176 12.70 -4.45 13.82
N ALA A 177 13.21 -3.36 13.22
CA ALA A 177 14.24 -2.52 13.82
C ALA A 177 13.77 -1.90 15.15
N LEU A 178 12.51 -1.45 15.20
CA LEU A 178 11.91 -0.90 16.42
C LEU A 178 11.84 -1.94 17.55
N VAL A 179 11.49 -3.19 17.22
CA VAL A 179 11.48 -4.31 18.18
C VAL A 179 12.88 -4.60 18.70
N LEU A 180 13.92 -4.55 17.86
CA LEU A 180 15.30 -4.72 18.30
C LEU A 180 15.79 -3.58 19.18
N ALA A 181 15.25 -2.37 19.03
CA ALA A 181 15.57 -1.20 19.84
C ALA A 181 14.98 -1.27 21.26
N GLY A 182 13.86 -1.97 21.43
CA GLY A 182 13.19 -2.13 22.73
C GLY A 182 13.92 -3.10 23.66
N ARG A 183 14.25 -2.68 24.89
CA ARG A 183 14.94 -3.49 25.90
C ARG A 183 13.98 -4.09 26.95
N SER A 184 12.83 -3.48 27.11
CA SER A 184 11.78 -3.92 28.04
C SER A 184 10.40 -3.73 27.44
N GLY A 185 9.39 -4.43 27.97
CA GLY A 185 8.01 -4.27 27.50
C GLY A 185 7.48 -2.83 27.65
N ARG A 186 7.88 -2.11 28.70
CA ARG A 186 7.50 -0.69 28.88
C ARG A 186 8.16 0.21 27.83
N GLU A 187 9.44 0.01 27.56
CA GLU A 187 10.15 0.74 26.53
C GLU A 187 9.60 0.44 25.15
N MET A 188 9.28 -0.83 24.84
CA MET A 188 8.65 -1.23 23.58
C MET A 188 7.28 -0.56 23.41
N ALA A 189 6.47 -0.51 24.45
CA ALA A 189 5.19 0.18 24.41
C ALA A 189 5.36 1.69 24.15
N ALA A 190 6.34 2.33 24.81
CA ALA A 190 6.65 3.74 24.58
C ALA A 190 7.12 4.00 23.14
N LEU A 191 8.01 3.17 22.60
CA LEU A 191 8.48 3.24 21.23
C LEU A 191 7.32 3.10 20.23
N ALA A 192 6.45 2.10 20.42
CA ALA A 192 5.29 1.87 19.57
C ALA A 192 4.30 3.06 19.60
N VAL A 193 3.96 3.56 20.80
CA VAL A 193 3.05 4.70 20.94
C VAL A 193 3.62 5.95 20.28
N MET A 194 4.90 6.26 20.51
CA MET A 194 5.53 7.45 19.94
C MET A 194 5.72 7.36 18.44
N PHE A 195 6.04 6.18 17.91
CA PHE A 195 6.06 5.92 16.47
C PHE A 195 4.69 6.16 15.84
N LEU A 196 3.62 5.54 16.39
CA LEU A 196 2.25 5.73 15.90
C LEU A 196 1.78 7.19 16.00
N ALA A 197 2.16 7.88 17.09
CA ALA A 197 1.86 9.29 17.25
C ALA A 197 2.53 10.15 16.17
N GLY A 198 3.81 9.92 15.88
CA GLY A 198 4.54 10.59 14.80
C GLY A 198 3.91 10.30 13.44
N GLN A 199 3.59 9.04 13.17
CA GLN A 199 2.91 8.62 11.95
C GLN A 199 1.56 9.33 11.76
N ALA A 200 0.72 9.33 12.78
CA ALA A 200 -0.57 10.01 12.74
C ALA A 200 -0.42 11.53 12.59
N ALA A 201 0.52 12.14 13.34
CA ALA A 201 0.78 13.56 13.24
C ALA A 201 1.16 14.00 11.83
N SER A 202 2.08 13.27 11.18
CA SER A 202 2.47 13.58 9.81
C SER A 202 1.31 13.36 8.83
N ALA A 203 0.64 12.19 8.87
CA ALA A 203 -0.46 11.90 7.95
C ALA A 203 -1.59 12.95 8.02
N LEU A 204 -1.88 13.48 9.22
CA LEU A 204 -2.93 14.48 9.43
C LEU A 204 -2.45 15.92 9.16
N ALA A 205 -1.18 16.24 9.40
CA ALA A 205 -0.65 17.59 9.21
C ALA A 205 -0.31 17.90 7.76
N MET A 206 0.16 16.92 6.99
CA MET A 206 0.63 17.09 5.62
C MET A 206 -0.38 17.79 4.69
N PRO A 207 -1.70 17.45 4.71
CA PRO A 207 -2.69 18.15 3.88
C PRO A 207 -2.74 19.68 4.10
N HIS A 208 -2.31 20.14 5.27
CA HIS A 208 -2.36 21.55 5.66
C HIS A 208 -1.04 22.31 5.38
N THR A 209 0.02 21.60 4.99
CA THR A 209 1.34 22.22 4.76
C THR A 209 1.53 22.76 3.35
N GLY A 210 0.68 22.37 2.40
CA GLY A 210 0.87 22.66 0.97
C GLY A 210 2.07 21.93 0.33
N TRP A 211 2.86 21.19 1.10
CA TRP A 211 3.97 20.40 0.60
C TRP A 211 3.48 19.01 0.16
N GLN A 212 3.83 18.65 -1.06
CA GLN A 212 3.54 17.32 -1.63
C GLN A 212 4.86 16.56 -1.80
N PRO A 213 5.21 15.68 -0.86
CA PRO A 213 6.44 14.91 -0.97
C PRO A 213 6.36 13.94 -2.15
N ALA A 214 7.41 13.90 -2.97
CA ALA A 214 7.51 12.92 -4.04
C ALA A 214 7.51 11.50 -3.44
N PRO A 215 6.82 10.51 -4.04
CA PRO A 215 6.79 9.13 -3.55
C PRO A 215 8.19 8.55 -3.32
N ARG A 216 9.14 8.83 -4.21
CA ARG A 216 10.55 8.42 -4.08
C ARG A 216 11.23 8.96 -2.83
N PHE A 217 10.95 10.22 -2.48
CA PHE A 217 11.47 10.81 -1.25
C PHE A 217 10.95 10.06 -0.02
N VAL A 218 9.64 9.77 0.01
CA VAL A 218 9.00 9.08 1.14
C VAL A 218 9.59 7.68 1.32
N GLU A 219 9.78 6.94 0.23
CA GLU A 219 10.37 5.60 0.28
C GLU A 219 11.85 5.62 0.67
N ALA A 220 12.63 6.58 0.17
CA ALA A 220 14.03 6.77 0.56
C ALA A 220 14.14 7.12 2.04
N ALA A 221 13.29 8.04 2.54
CA ALA A 221 13.26 8.44 3.93
C ALA A 221 12.87 7.27 4.86
N ALA A 222 11.89 6.46 4.46
CA ALA A 222 11.50 5.27 5.21
C ALA A 222 12.63 4.21 5.25
N ALA A 223 13.34 3.99 4.14
CA ALA A 223 14.50 3.09 4.10
C ALA A 223 15.66 3.60 4.97
N LEU A 224 15.90 4.91 4.94
CA LEU A 224 16.92 5.54 5.80
C LEU A 224 16.54 5.45 7.28
N ALA A 225 15.25 5.52 7.62
CA ALA A 225 14.76 5.33 8.98
C ALA A 225 15.08 3.92 9.52
N VAL A 226 14.97 2.88 8.69
CA VAL A 226 15.39 1.51 9.04
C VAL A 226 16.89 1.46 9.34
N ALA A 227 17.71 2.01 8.43
CA ALA A 227 19.16 2.04 8.59
C ALA A 227 19.58 2.82 9.84
N TYR A 228 18.99 3.99 10.08
CA TYR A 228 19.27 4.82 11.24
C TYR A 228 19.00 4.07 12.56
N LEU A 229 17.83 3.47 12.68
CA LEU A 229 17.45 2.75 13.89
C LEU A 229 18.33 1.51 14.11
N ALA A 230 18.75 0.83 13.03
CA ALA A 230 19.69 -0.27 13.10
C ALA A 230 21.08 0.18 13.59
N VAL A 231 21.59 1.34 13.12
CA VAL A 231 22.83 1.96 13.61
C VAL A 231 22.72 2.29 15.10
N GLU A 232 21.60 2.88 15.53
CA GLU A 232 21.38 3.21 16.93
C GLU A 232 21.40 1.97 17.83
N VAL A 233 20.78 0.88 17.39
CA VAL A 233 20.80 -0.40 18.11
C VAL A 233 22.23 -0.96 18.23
N LEU A 234 23.06 -0.81 17.19
CA LEU A 234 24.43 -1.32 17.15
C LEU A 234 25.42 -0.48 17.97
N LEU A 235 25.34 0.85 17.84
CA LEU A 235 26.37 1.77 18.36
C LEU A 235 25.97 2.45 19.67
N LEU A 236 24.67 2.60 19.93
CA LEU A 236 24.15 3.32 21.09
C LEU A 236 23.15 2.46 21.89
N PRO A 237 23.57 1.27 22.37
CA PRO A 237 22.66 0.33 23.05
C PRO A 237 22.00 0.92 24.31
N GLU A 238 22.59 1.95 24.93
CA GLU A 238 22.10 2.56 26.17
C GLU A 238 21.43 3.91 26.00
N ALA A 239 21.16 4.36 24.75
CA ALA A 239 20.50 5.64 24.50
C ALA A 239 19.14 5.74 25.20
N GLY A 240 18.94 6.81 25.98
CA GLY A 240 17.73 6.99 26.81
C GLY A 240 16.54 7.61 26.08
N TRP A 241 16.74 8.27 24.93
CA TRP A 241 15.74 9.12 24.27
C TRP A 241 15.15 8.48 22.99
N ARG A 242 15.22 7.16 22.88
CA ARG A 242 14.77 6.41 21.69
C ARG A 242 13.30 6.64 21.33
N TRP A 243 12.45 6.91 22.33
CA TRP A 243 11.06 7.21 22.09
C TRP A 243 10.85 8.51 21.27
N MET A 244 11.70 9.54 21.48
CA MET A 244 11.65 10.75 20.64
C MET A 244 12.08 10.45 19.21
N ILE A 245 13.13 9.66 19.05
CA ILE A 245 13.60 9.22 17.74
C ILE A 245 12.50 8.42 17.03
N ALA A 246 11.84 7.50 17.71
CA ALA A 246 10.73 6.75 17.16
C ALA A 246 9.61 7.66 16.67
N ALA A 247 9.27 8.75 17.40
CA ALA A 247 8.29 9.74 16.97
C ALA A 247 8.73 10.47 15.69
N VAL A 248 10.00 10.93 15.63
CA VAL A 248 10.54 11.62 14.45
C VAL A 248 10.57 10.70 13.23
N LEU A 249 11.01 9.44 13.40
CA LEU A 249 11.01 8.46 12.32
C LEU A 249 9.58 8.10 11.89
N GLY A 250 8.64 8.08 12.83
CA GLY A 250 7.20 7.93 12.55
C GLY A 250 6.65 8.99 11.60
N LEU A 251 7.16 10.23 11.64
CA LEU A 251 6.73 11.28 10.70
C LEU A 251 6.96 10.87 9.23
N PHE A 252 8.08 10.23 8.92
CA PHE A 252 8.37 9.76 7.56
C PHE A 252 7.43 8.65 7.13
N HIS A 253 7.09 7.73 8.03
CA HIS A 253 6.11 6.69 7.77
C HIS A 253 4.68 7.23 7.63
N GLY A 254 4.34 8.33 8.31
CA GLY A 254 3.07 9.03 8.15
C GLY A 254 2.89 9.68 6.77
N MET A 255 3.99 10.14 6.13
CA MET A 255 3.94 10.64 4.75
C MET A 255 3.49 9.56 3.76
N TYR A 256 3.84 8.29 3.99
CA TYR A 256 3.40 7.17 3.17
C TYR A 256 1.88 6.98 3.22
N PHE A 257 1.28 7.14 4.41
CA PHE A 257 -0.17 7.11 4.56
C PHE A 257 -0.84 8.36 4.01
N HIS A 258 -0.19 9.52 4.09
CA HIS A 258 -0.69 10.74 3.46
C HIS A 258 -0.85 10.57 1.95
N LEU A 259 0.16 10.04 1.25
CA LEU A 259 0.06 9.76 -0.20
C LEU A 259 -1.12 8.83 -0.51
N PHE A 260 -1.30 7.78 0.26
CA PHE A 260 -2.43 6.87 0.10
C PHE A 260 -3.79 7.56 0.31
N LEU A 261 -3.90 8.40 1.33
CA LEU A 261 -5.12 9.14 1.65
C LEU A 261 -5.48 10.16 0.56
N GLN A 262 -4.48 10.80 -0.05
CA GLN A 262 -4.71 11.72 -1.18
C GLN A 262 -5.33 11.01 -2.39
N GLU A 263 -4.89 9.80 -2.68
CA GLU A 263 -5.38 9.03 -3.83
C GLU A 263 -6.76 8.42 -3.61
N THR A 264 -7.05 7.96 -2.39
CA THR A 264 -8.28 7.23 -2.09
C THR A 264 -9.41 8.08 -1.57
N ASN A 265 -9.13 9.29 -1.09
CA ASN A 265 -10.08 10.17 -0.42
C ASN A 265 -10.77 9.52 0.81
N TYR A 266 -10.12 8.52 1.42
CA TYR A 266 -10.61 7.85 2.63
C TYR A 266 -10.48 8.75 3.86
N ARG A 267 -11.26 8.46 4.90
CA ARG A 267 -11.20 9.17 6.18
C ARG A 267 -9.94 8.79 6.94
N PRO A 268 -9.05 9.75 7.25
CA PRO A 268 -7.76 9.46 7.87
C PRO A 268 -7.87 8.65 9.16
N GLY A 269 -8.90 8.92 9.98
CA GLY A 269 -9.09 8.24 11.26
C GLY A 269 -9.27 6.73 11.14
N TYR A 270 -10.05 6.24 10.19
CA TYR A 270 -10.25 4.81 9.98
C TYR A 270 -9.01 4.14 9.40
N VAL A 271 -8.39 4.75 8.40
CA VAL A 271 -7.16 4.22 7.78
C VAL A 271 -6.03 4.11 8.81
N LEU A 272 -5.79 5.18 9.58
CA LEU A 272 -4.74 5.18 10.60
C LEU A 272 -5.04 4.21 11.75
N ALA A 273 -6.31 4.03 12.12
CA ALA A 273 -6.70 3.01 13.11
C ALA A 273 -6.39 1.60 12.59
N GLY A 274 -6.71 1.31 11.33
CA GLY A 274 -6.39 0.03 10.69
C GLY A 274 -4.89 -0.22 10.61
N ALA A 275 -4.13 0.78 10.19
CA ALA A 275 -2.67 0.71 10.16
C ALA A 275 -2.09 0.44 11.55
N ALA A 276 -2.54 1.19 12.57
CA ALA A 276 -2.08 1.00 13.94
C ALA A 276 -2.37 -0.40 14.48
N LEU A 277 -3.54 -0.97 14.17
CA LEU A 277 -3.89 -2.35 14.54
C LEU A 277 -2.93 -3.36 13.91
N ALA A 278 -2.63 -3.22 12.61
CA ALA A 278 -1.69 -4.08 11.89
C ALA A 278 -0.27 -3.97 12.48
N GLU A 279 0.20 -2.75 12.68
CA GLU A 279 1.54 -2.46 13.18
C GLU A 279 1.74 -2.96 14.62
N LEU A 280 0.77 -2.76 15.49
CA LEU A 280 0.80 -3.30 16.85
C LEU A 280 0.78 -4.83 16.86
N ALA A 281 0.01 -5.46 15.96
CA ALA A 281 0.02 -6.91 15.81
C ALA A 281 1.39 -7.42 15.35
N VAL A 282 2.00 -6.78 14.34
CA VAL A 282 3.35 -7.11 13.86
C VAL A 282 4.40 -6.91 14.97
N ILE A 283 4.39 -5.77 15.66
CA ILE A 283 5.29 -5.50 16.78
C ILE A 283 5.15 -6.60 17.86
N GLY A 284 3.91 -6.95 18.22
CA GLY A 284 3.65 -7.99 19.22
C GLY A 284 4.18 -9.36 18.79
N LEU A 285 3.94 -9.76 17.55
CA LEU A 285 4.43 -11.03 17.00
C LEU A 285 5.95 -11.07 16.94
N LEU A 286 6.58 -10.01 16.43
CA LEU A 286 8.03 -9.89 16.34
C LEU A 286 8.68 -9.88 17.74
N TRP A 287 8.12 -9.14 18.70
CA TRP A 287 8.59 -9.10 20.08
C TRP A 287 8.55 -10.47 20.75
N LEU A 288 7.43 -11.19 20.62
CA LEU A 288 7.27 -12.54 21.15
C LEU A 288 8.23 -13.53 20.49
N GLY A 289 8.35 -13.49 19.15
CA GLY A 289 9.27 -14.35 18.40
C GLY A 289 10.73 -14.08 18.78
N PHE A 290 11.13 -12.81 18.72
CA PHE A 290 12.51 -12.40 19.01
C PHE A 290 12.92 -12.69 20.46
N SER A 291 12.03 -12.45 21.44
CA SER A 291 12.29 -12.75 22.86
C SER A 291 12.48 -14.24 23.13
N ARG A 292 11.87 -15.12 22.32
CA ARG A 292 12.12 -16.57 22.40
C ARG A 292 13.46 -16.97 21.78
N VAL A 293 13.74 -16.46 20.57
CA VAL A 293 15.00 -16.71 19.86
C VAL A 293 16.20 -16.21 20.67
N ALA A 294 16.12 -15.01 21.23
CA ALA A 294 17.20 -14.43 22.04
C ALA A 294 17.52 -15.25 23.29
N ARG A 295 16.54 -15.95 23.87
CA ARG A 295 16.77 -16.86 25.01
C ARG A 295 17.51 -18.12 24.62
N VAL A 296 17.26 -18.66 23.42
CA VAL A 296 17.87 -19.93 22.95
C VAL A 296 19.22 -19.67 22.30
N ALA A 297 19.36 -18.60 21.53
CA ALA A 297 20.52 -18.33 20.68
C ALA A 297 21.48 -17.27 21.25
N ARG A 298 21.68 -17.21 22.55
CA ARG A 298 22.52 -16.20 23.21
C ARG A 298 23.94 -16.09 22.65
N VAL A 299 24.52 -17.21 22.23
CA VAL A 299 25.90 -17.29 21.69
C VAL A 299 26.01 -16.59 20.32
N LEU A 300 24.94 -16.53 19.55
CA LEU A 300 24.91 -15.97 18.18
C LEU A 300 24.72 -14.45 18.15
N ARG A 301 24.58 -13.79 19.31
CA ARG A 301 24.33 -12.34 19.42
C ARG A 301 23.21 -11.88 18.42
N PRO A 302 21.99 -12.42 18.51
CA PRO A 302 20.97 -12.26 17.48
C PRO A 302 20.59 -10.78 17.24
N VAL A 303 20.69 -9.92 18.25
CA VAL A 303 20.42 -8.47 18.11
C VAL A 303 21.40 -7.83 17.12
N GLN A 304 22.71 -8.07 17.30
CA GLN A 304 23.74 -7.47 16.45
C GLN A 304 23.65 -7.98 15.00
N VAL A 305 23.41 -9.29 14.82
CA VAL A 305 23.26 -9.89 13.49
C VAL A 305 22.04 -9.34 12.78
N SER A 306 20.89 -9.30 13.46
CA SER A 306 19.64 -8.77 12.87
C SER A 306 19.76 -7.27 12.59
N ALA A 307 20.33 -6.48 13.49
CA ALA A 307 20.53 -5.05 13.26
C ALA A 307 21.51 -4.78 12.11
N GLY A 308 22.58 -5.58 11.99
CA GLY A 308 23.51 -5.50 10.85
C GLY A 308 22.84 -5.82 9.52
N ALA A 309 21.97 -6.83 9.48
CA ALA A 309 21.19 -7.16 8.29
C ALA A 309 20.20 -6.04 7.91
N LEU A 310 19.49 -5.47 8.89
CA LEU A 310 18.56 -4.36 8.67
C LEU A 310 19.30 -3.10 8.21
N LEU A 311 20.48 -2.80 8.74
CA LEU A 311 21.33 -1.71 8.29
C LEU A 311 21.72 -1.89 6.82
N ALA A 312 22.22 -3.07 6.45
CA ALA A 312 22.63 -3.35 5.09
C ALA A 312 21.42 -3.22 4.13
N PHE A 313 20.28 -3.80 4.49
CA PHE A 313 19.07 -3.72 3.68
C PHE A 313 18.56 -2.29 3.54
N GLY A 314 18.44 -1.53 4.63
CA GLY A 314 18.00 -0.14 4.61
C GLY A 314 18.89 0.76 3.76
N MET A 315 20.23 0.59 3.86
CA MET A 315 21.19 1.34 3.04
C MET A 315 21.11 0.99 1.55
N VAL A 316 21.04 -0.30 1.22
CA VAL A 316 20.89 -0.73 -0.19
C VAL A 316 19.60 -0.19 -0.77
N TRP A 317 18.47 -0.31 -0.05
CA TRP A 317 17.18 0.19 -0.50
C TRP A 317 17.21 1.72 -0.70
N PHE A 318 17.76 2.45 0.26
CA PHE A 318 17.93 3.91 0.17
C PHE A 318 18.72 4.31 -1.07
N LEU A 319 19.87 3.66 -1.33
CA LEU A 319 20.71 3.96 -2.51
C LEU A 319 20.01 3.63 -3.82
N LEU A 320 19.23 2.56 -3.88
CA LEU A 320 18.43 2.22 -5.05
C LEU A 320 17.39 3.31 -5.35
N ARG A 321 16.75 3.87 -4.31
CA ARG A 321 15.76 4.94 -4.47
C ARG A 321 16.34 6.30 -4.84
N LEU A 322 17.61 6.54 -4.54
CA LEU A 322 18.29 7.76 -5.01
C LEU A 322 18.68 7.69 -6.49
N ARG A 323 18.84 6.49 -7.07
CA ARG A 323 19.24 6.30 -8.45
C ARG A 323 18.07 6.17 -9.43
N SER A 324 16.92 5.76 -8.99
CA SER A 324 15.68 5.64 -9.78
C SER A 324 14.90 6.95 -9.78
#